data_89ed4a0fb3e0894e47ccf2942843b09b
#
_entry.id   89ed4a0fb3e0894e47ccf2942843b09b
#
_cell.length_a   1.000
_cell.length_b   1.000
_cell.length_c   1.000
_cell.angle_alpha   90.00
_cell.angle_beta   90.00
_cell.angle_gamma   90.00
#
_symmetry.space_group_name_H-M   'P 1'
#
loop_
_entity.id
_entity.type
_entity.pdbx_description
1 polymer ?
#
loop_
_entity_poly.entity_id
_entity_poly.type
_entity_poly.pdbx_seq_one_letter_code
_entity_poly.pdbx_strand_id
1 'polypeptide(L)'
;MPGPLNIFQRTMLHWNDLHPYNALHAFRVTTPFDRERLTRAVNETLAAVGLTNLTFDQRRETLHYRGGPTTSEIKLVAPGNDAQAALRAEIEAQLNRPFEFSQTFNPFRFFVVPAGTSWFLGAVYFHAAADGESLLHLLRR
;
A
#
# COMPACT_ATOMS: atom_id res chain seq x y z
N MET A 1 9.52 -13.26 11.06
CA MET A 1 9.01 -14.13 12.14
C MET A 1 7.56 -13.73 12.44
N PRO A 2 6.64 -14.68 12.64
CA PRO A 2 5.31 -14.33 13.12
C PRO A 2 5.43 -13.84 14.57
N GLY A 3 4.92 -12.66 14.83
CA GLY A 3 4.83 -12.12 16.18
C GLY A 3 3.39 -11.97 16.62
N PRO A 4 3.08 -12.04 17.92
CA PRO A 4 1.76 -11.71 18.42
C PRO A 4 1.46 -10.25 18.11
N LEU A 5 0.22 -9.97 17.73
CA LEU A 5 -0.24 -8.61 17.51
C LEU A 5 -0.18 -7.81 18.81
N ASN A 6 0.33 -6.60 18.73
CA ASN A 6 0.23 -5.66 19.84
C ASN A 6 -1.23 -5.14 19.97
N ILE A 7 -1.53 -4.43 21.07
CA ILE A 7 -2.89 -3.96 21.33
C ILE A 7 -3.44 -3.02 20.25
N PHE A 8 -2.58 -2.17 19.64
CA PHE A 8 -3.00 -1.28 18.57
C PHE A 8 -3.36 -2.04 17.29
N GLN A 9 -2.56 -3.04 16.92
CA GLN A 9 -2.84 -3.89 15.76
C GLN A 9 -4.14 -4.68 15.94
N ARG A 10 -4.40 -5.22 17.13
CA ARG A 10 -5.66 -5.89 17.46
C ARG A 10 -6.85 -4.94 17.34
N THR A 11 -6.73 -3.75 17.90
CA THR A 11 -7.77 -2.71 17.81
C THR A 11 -8.06 -2.36 16.35
N MET A 12 -7.04 -2.13 15.54
CA MET A 12 -7.19 -1.83 14.11
C MET A 12 -7.89 -2.96 13.35
N LEU A 13 -7.58 -4.21 13.67
CA LEU A 13 -8.23 -5.38 13.05
C LEU A 13 -9.71 -5.48 13.44
N HIS A 14 -10.03 -5.31 14.71
CA HIS A 14 -11.44 -5.34 15.17
C HIS A 14 -12.28 -4.20 14.57
N TRP A 15 -11.67 -3.04 14.34
CA TRP A 15 -12.37 -1.89 13.77
C TRP A 15 -12.40 -1.89 12.23
N ASN A 16 -11.58 -2.72 11.59
CA ASN A 16 -11.54 -2.80 10.13
C ASN A 16 -12.89 -3.22 9.51
N ASP A 17 -13.70 -3.99 10.24
CA ASP A 17 -15.07 -4.36 9.81
C ASP A 17 -16.04 -3.17 9.86
N LEU A 18 -15.74 -2.16 10.67
CA LEU A 18 -16.53 -0.93 10.79
C LEU A 18 -16.01 0.16 9.86
N HIS A 19 -14.72 0.26 9.72
CA HIS A 19 -14.03 1.25 8.89
C HIS A 19 -12.63 0.76 8.51
N PRO A 20 -12.25 0.80 7.21
CA PRO A 20 -10.92 0.36 6.78
C PRO A 20 -9.81 1.15 7.48
N TYR A 21 -8.86 0.45 8.09
CA TYR A 21 -7.69 1.04 8.73
C TYR A 21 -6.52 1.09 7.76
N ASN A 22 -6.70 1.87 6.71
CA ASN A 22 -5.67 2.12 5.71
C ASN A 22 -4.90 3.40 6.05
N ALA A 23 -3.62 3.41 5.74
CA ALA A 23 -2.82 4.63 5.71
C ALA A 23 -2.32 4.86 4.28
N LEU A 24 -2.05 6.12 3.95
CA LEU A 24 -1.65 6.52 2.62
C LEU A 24 -0.64 7.66 2.68
N HIS A 25 0.38 7.57 1.84
CA HIS A 25 1.27 8.69 1.53
C HIS A 25 1.24 8.98 0.03
N ALA A 26 1.21 10.25 -0.31
CA ALA A 26 1.29 10.70 -1.69
C ALA A 26 2.55 11.57 -1.89
N PHE A 27 3.30 11.28 -2.95
CA PHE A 27 4.56 11.93 -3.28
C PHE A 27 4.46 12.56 -4.65
N ARG A 28 4.95 13.78 -4.80
CA ARG A 28 5.15 14.39 -6.12
C ARG A 28 6.52 14.00 -6.66
N VAL A 29 6.53 13.44 -7.86
CA VAL A 29 7.72 12.99 -8.55
C VAL A 29 7.91 13.83 -9.81
N THR A 30 9.12 14.32 -10.04
CA THR A 30 9.45 15.24 -11.16
C THR A 30 10.25 14.56 -12.28
N THR A 31 10.62 13.30 -12.12
CA THR A 31 11.24 12.50 -13.18
C THR A 31 10.18 12.02 -14.18
N PRO A 32 10.52 11.72 -15.43
CA PRO A 32 9.59 11.13 -16.38
C PRO A 32 8.94 9.85 -15.83
N PHE A 33 7.64 9.73 -16.06
CA PHE A 33 6.90 8.54 -15.63
C PHE A 33 7.14 7.37 -16.58
N ASP A 34 7.56 6.25 -16.04
CA ASP A 34 7.69 4.96 -16.71
C ASP A 34 7.01 3.88 -15.88
N ARG A 35 5.87 3.40 -16.38
CA ARG A 35 5.03 2.43 -15.66
C ARG A 35 5.74 1.10 -15.42
N GLU A 36 6.45 0.59 -16.43
CA GLU A 36 7.11 -0.72 -16.34
C GLU A 36 8.26 -0.68 -15.35
N ARG A 37 9.06 0.39 -15.42
CA ARG A 37 10.16 0.61 -14.48
C ARG A 37 9.66 0.77 -13.05
N LEU A 38 8.59 1.55 -12.83
CA LEU A 38 7.99 1.72 -11.50
C LEU A 38 7.44 0.41 -10.96
N THR A 39 6.68 -0.34 -11.78
CA THR A 39 6.09 -1.61 -11.38
C THR A 39 7.17 -2.62 -10.97
N ARG A 40 8.24 -2.72 -11.76
CA ARG A 40 9.38 -3.58 -11.47
C ARG A 40 10.06 -3.16 -10.16
N ALA A 41 10.40 -1.89 -10.00
CA ALA A 41 11.06 -1.37 -8.81
C ALA A 41 10.25 -1.64 -7.53
N VAL A 42 8.94 -1.38 -7.56
CA VAL A 42 8.04 -1.66 -6.44
C VAL A 42 8.03 -3.14 -6.06
N ASN A 43 7.83 -4.03 -7.06
CA ASN A 43 7.74 -5.46 -6.80
C ASN A 43 9.07 -6.06 -6.32
N GLU A 44 10.19 -5.68 -6.93
CA GLU A 44 11.52 -6.13 -6.52
C GLU A 44 11.84 -5.64 -5.10
N THR A 45 11.51 -4.39 -4.77
CA THR A 45 11.78 -3.83 -3.44
C THR A 45 10.93 -4.52 -2.37
N LEU A 46 9.63 -4.72 -2.60
CA LEU A 46 8.75 -5.42 -1.66
C LEU A 46 9.22 -6.86 -1.43
N ALA A 47 9.62 -7.57 -2.49
CA ALA A 47 10.13 -8.93 -2.40
C ALA A 47 11.48 -8.98 -1.64
N ALA A 48 12.39 -8.04 -1.92
CA ALA A 48 13.71 -7.98 -1.29
C ALA A 48 13.64 -7.69 0.22
N VAL A 49 12.66 -6.91 0.68
CA VAL A 49 12.45 -6.64 2.11
C VAL A 49 11.52 -7.66 2.78
N GLY A 50 10.95 -8.61 2.02
CA GLY A 50 10.08 -9.66 2.53
C GLY A 50 8.68 -9.19 2.93
N LEU A 51 8.24 -8.00 2.50
CA LEU A 51 6.93 -7.42 2.82
C LEU A 51 5.85 -7.84 1.81
N THR A 52 5.85 -9.13 1.46
CA THR A 52 4.93 -9.69 0.47
C THR A 52 4.19 -10.89 1.05
N ASN A 53 3.05 -11.22 0.43
CA ASN A 53 2.30 -12.41 0.75
C ASN A 53 1.93 -12.48 2.25
N LEU A 54 1.27 -11.43 2.74
CA LEU A 54 0.79 -11.36 4.12
C LEU A 54 -0.40 -12.30 4.33
N THR A 55 -0.38 -13.03 5.43
CA THR A 55 -1.52 -13.84 5.92
C THR A 55 -1.88 -13.40 7.32
N PHE A 56 -3.17 -13.40 7.61
CA PHE A 56 -3.71 -13.15 8.94
C PHE A 56 -4.35 -14.43 9.49
N ASP A 57 -3.83 -14.93 10.61
CA ASP A 57 -4.43 -16.01 11.38
C ASP A 57 -5.34 -15.42 12.46
N GLN A 58 -6.65 -15.41 12.20
CA GLN A 58 -7.65 -14.87 13.12
C GLN A 58 -7.70 -15.61 14.44
N ARG A 59 -7.44 -16.95 14.46
CA ARG A 59 -7.51 -17.74 15.68
C ARG A 59 -6.35 -17.47 16.62
N ARG A 60 -5.17 -17.21 16.04
CA ARG A 60 -3.93 -16.92 16.77
C ARG A 60 -3.66 -15.43 16.92
N GLU A 61 -4.44 -14.59 16.27
CA GLU A 61 -4.23 -13.14 16.18
C GLU A 61 -2.78 -12.80 15.78
N THR A 62 -2.30 -13.41 14.71
CA THR A 62 -0.93 -13.23 14.21
C THR A 62 -0.93 -12.80 12.74
N LEU A 63 -0.04 -11.87 12.41
CA LEU A 63 0.30 -11.52 11.03
C LEU A 63 1.58 -12.24 10.63
N HIS A 64 1.60 -12.79 9.43
CA HIS A 64 2.75 -13.51 8.91
C HIS A 64 3.04 -13.14 7.46
N TYR A 65 4.21 -12.55 7.21
CA TYR A 65 4.74 -12.34 5.87
C TYR A 65 5.42 -13.62 5.38
N ARG A 66 4.97 -14.17 4.28
CA ARG A 66 5.60 -15.33 3.65
C ARG A 66 6.79 -14.95 2.79
N GLY A 67 6.84 -13.68 2.35
CA GLY A 67 7.86 -13.20 1.42
C GLY A 67 7.70 -13.75 0.01
N GLY A 68 8.74 -13.60 -0.78
CA GLY A 68 8.79 -14.10 -2.16
C GLY A 68 8.26 -13.11 -3.20
N PRO A 69 8.19 -13.54 -4.47
CA PRO A 69 7.74 -12.69 -5.57
C PRO A 69 6.33 -12.16 -5.35
N THR A 70 6.09 -10.95 -5.81
CA THR A 70 4.78 -10.30 -5.79
C THR A 70 4.51 -9.61 -7.12
N THR A 71 3.23 -9.40 -7.41
CA THR A 71 2.75 -8.65 -8.58
C THR A 71 1.82 -7.55 -8.07
N SER A 72 2.39 -6.46 -7.54
CA SER A 72 1.61 -5.26 -7.22
C SER A 72 1.26 -4.53 -8.49
N GLU A 73 -0.02 -4.37 -8.76
CA GLU A 73 -0.46 -3.58 -9.90
C GLU A 73 -0.42 -2.09 -9.54
N ILE A 74 0.12 -1.28 -10.46
CA ILE A 74 0.10 0.18 -10.35
C ILE A 74 -1.16 0.69 -11.06
N LYS A 75 -2.13 1.18 -10.30
CA LYS A 75 -3.33 1.81 -10.86
C LYS A 75 -2.95 3.16 -11.49
N LEU A 76 -3.21 3.33 -12.78
CA LEU A 76 -3.08 4.62 -13.44
C LEU A 76 -4.43 5.35 -13.37
N VAL A 77 -4.45 6.52 -12.74
CA VAL A 77 -5.62 7.36 -12.56
C VAL A 77 -5.62 8.45 -13.62
N ALA A 78 -6.73 8.60 -14.33
CA ALA A 78 -6.87 9.68 -15.29
C ALA A 78 -6.90 11.05 -14.56
N PRO A 79 -6.05 12.03 -14.92
CA PRO A 79 -5.98 13.30 -14.21
C PRO A 79 -7.18 14.22 -14.49
N GLY A 80 -7.96 13.97 -15.55
CA GLY A 80 -9.02 14.88 -16.00
C GLY A 80 -8.44 16.26 -16.35
N ASN A 81 -9.18 17.30 -15.98
CA ASN A 81 -8.76 18.70 -16.14
C ASN A 81 -7.99 19.23 -14.90
N ASP A 82 -8.02 18.51 -13.79
CA ASP A 82 -7.37 18.89 -12.54
C ASP A 82 -6.77 17.66 -11.85
N ALA A 83 -5.45 17.53 -11.98
CA ALA A 83 -4.70 16.42 -11.36
C ALA A 83 -4.77 16.43 -9.82
N GLN A 84 -4.92 17.59 -9.19
CA GLN A 84 -5.07 17.70 -7.74
C GLN A 84 -6.45 17.21 -7.28
N ALA A 85 -7.50 17.51 -8.03
CA ALA A 85 -8.83 16.99 -7.75
C ALA A 85 -8.86 15.46 -7.94
N ALA A 86 -8.25 14.94 -9.02
CA ALA A 86 -8.14 13.51 -9.26
C ALA A 86 -7.34 12.81 -8.15
N LEU A 87 -6.24 13.42 -7.67
CA LEU A 87 -5.46 12.91 -6.54
C LEU A 87 -6.31 12.81 -5.27
N ARG A 88 -7.03 13.89 -4.91
CA ARG A 88 -7.90 13.88 -3.70
C ARG A 88 -8.97 12.81 -3.78
N ALA A 89 -9.64 12.68 -4.91
CA ALA A 89 -10.68 11.68 -5.12
C ALA A 89 -10.12 10.24 -5.00
N GLU A 90 -8.93 9.99 -5.56
CA GLU A 90 -8.29 8.68 -5.44
C GLU A 90 -7.83 8.39 -4.02
N ILE A 91 -7.29 9.37 -3.29
CA ILE A 91 -6.92 9.23 -1.88
C ILE A 91 -8.15 8.81 -1.06
N GLU A 92 -9.28 9.51 -1.22
CA GLU A 92 -10.52 9.17 -0.52
C GLU A 92 -11.00 7.75 -0.85
N ALA A 93 -11.01 7.39 -2.14
CA ALA A 93 -11.39 6.05 -2.59
C ALA A 93 -10.51 4.96 -1.98
N GLN A 94 -9.20 5.17 -1.94
CA GLN A 94 -8.25 4.19 -1.41
C GLN A 94 -8.30 4.07 0.11
N LEU A 95 -8.51 5.15 0.84
CA LEU A 95 -8.67 5.11 2.30
C LEU A 95 -9.94 4.36 2.71
N ASN A 96 -11.01 4.44 1.90
CA ASN A 96 -12.27 3.76 2.16
C ASN A 96 -12.37 2.35 1.57
N ARG A 97 -11.37 1.89 0.82
CA ARG A 97 -11.35 0.55 0.24
C ARG A 97 -10.64 -0.43 1.17
N PRO A 98 -11.33 -1.43 1.76
CA PRO A 98 -10.70 -2.38 2.69
C PRO A 98 -9.65 -3.25 1.99
N PHE A 99 -8.75 -3.84 2.78
CA PHE A 99 -7.93 -4.98 2.40
C PHE A 99 -8.69 -6.27 2.74
N GLU A 100 -8.64 -7.25 1.83
CA GLU A 100 -9.27 -8.54 2.01
C GLU A 100 -8.33 -9.50 2.76
N PHE A 101 -8.73 -9.98 3.95
CA PHE A 101 -7.90 -10.83 4.81
C PHE A 101 -8.17 -12.33 4.68
N SER A 102 -9.19 -12.73 3.91
CA SER A 102 -9.62 -14.13 3.82
C SER A 102 -8.58 -15.07 3.20
N GLN A 103 -7.58 -14.50 2.53
CA GLN A 103 -6.50 -15.22 1.85
C GLN A 103 -5.17 -14.49 2.05
N THR A 104 -4.10 -15.04 1.47
CA THR A 104 -2.83 -14.33 1.33
C THR A 104 -3.04 -13.09 0.45
N PHE A 105 -2.60 -11.94 0.92
CA PHE A 105 -2.78 -10.67 0.21
C PHE A 105 -1.50 -9.83 0.25
N ASN A 106 -1.43 -8.84 -0.65
CA ASN A 106 -0.40 -7.83 -0.60
C ASN A 106 -0.89 -6.66 0.26
N PRO A 107 -0.20 -6.30 1.37
CA PRO A 107 -0.64 -5.21 2.24
C PRO A 107 -0.34 -3.81 1.69
N PHE A 108 0.13 -3.71 0.44
CA PHE A 108 0.41 -2.45 -0.25
C PHE A 108 -0.36 -2.36 -1.55
N ARG A 109 -0.87 -1.18 -1.87
CA ARG A 109 -1.47 -0.80 -3.14
C ARG A 109 -0.84 0.50 -3.61
N PHE A 110 -0.69 0.66 -4.91
CA PHE A 110 -0.10 1.86 -5.48
C PHE A 110 -0.99 2.45 -6.56
N PHE A 111 -0.92 3.77 -6.72
CA PHE A 111 -1.55 4.46 -7.84
C PHE A 111 -0.70 5.63 -8.30
N VAL A 112 -0.92 6.03 -9.54
CA VAL A 112 -0.23 7.17 -10.16
C VAL A 112 -1.26 8.12 -10.75
N VAL A 113 -1.09 9.41 -10.49
CA VAL A 113 -1.87 10.48 -11.12
C VAL A 113 -0.91 11.36 -11.92
N PRO A 114 -0.96 11.36 -13.27
CA PRO A 114 -0.16 12.26 -14.08
C PRO A 114 -0.52 13.73 -13.83
N ALA A 115 0.49 14.62 -13.84
CA ALA A 115 0.31 16.04 -13.58
C ALA A 115 1.28 16.89 -14.46
N GLY A 116 1.08 16.84 -15.77
CA GLY A 116 1.95 17.54 -16.75
C GLY A 116 3.35 16.93 -16.79
N THR A 117 4.36 17.72 -16.42
CA THR A 117 5.78 17.28 -16.38
C THR A 117 6.15 16.52 -15.11
N SER A 118 5.21 16.38 -14.18
CA SER A 118 5.34 15.63 -12.92
C SER A 118 4.20 14.63 -12.77
N TRP A 119 4.24 13.84 -11.73
CA TRP A 119 3.18 12.89 -11.39
C TRP A 119 3.16 12.67 -9.89
N PHE A 120 2.02 12.20 -9.38
CA PHE A 120 1.87 11.79 -8.00
C PHE A 120 1.93 10.28 -7.90
N LEU A 121 2.73 9.79 -6.96
CA LEU A 121 2.73 8.39 -6.52
C LEU A 121 1.99 8.29 -5.21
N GLY A 122 0.90 7.54 -5.17
CA GLY A 122 0.22 7.15 -3.94
C GLY A 122 0.64 5.75 -3.51
N ALA A 123 1.04 5.62 -2.26
CA ALA A 123 1.33 4.35 -1.61
C ALA A 123 0.34 4.16 -0.47
N VAL A 124 -0.54 3.19 -0.63
CA VAL A 124 -1.57 2.81 0.34
C VAL A 124 -1.13 1.54 1.03
N TYR A 125 -1.27 1.47 2.33
CA TYR A 125 -0.91 0.27 3.07
C TYR A 125 -1.89 -0.02 4.19
N PHE A 126 -1.98 -1.31 4.51
CA PHE A 126 -2.73 -1.80 5.64
C PHE A 126 -2.00 -1.42 6.94
N HIS A 127 -2.56 -0.51 7.73
CA HIS A 127 -1.84 0.13 8.83
C HIS A 127 -1.48 -0.83 9.98
N ALA A 128 -2.21 -1.92 10.13
CA ALA A 128 -1.84 -2.95 11.11
C ALA A 128 -0.58 -3.74 10.70
N ALA A 129 -0.22 -3.75 9.41
CA ALA A 129 0.92 -4.48 8.87
C ALA A 129 2.18 -3.61 8.66
N ALA A 130 2.01 -2.30 8.48
CA ALA A 130 3.10 -1.37 8.23
C ALA A 130 2.76 0.01 8.81
N ASP A 131 3.78 0.80 9.10
CA ASP A 131 3.69 2.19 9.53
C ASP A 131 4.38 3.13 8.53
N GLY A 132 4.31 4.43 8.80
CA GLY A 132 4.94 5.44 7.94
C GLY A 132 6.46 5.31 7.86
N GLU A 133 7.12 4.85 8.92
CA GLU A 133 8.57 4.63 8.95
C GLU A 133 8.96 3.45 8.06
N SER A 134 8.20 2.36 8.11
CA SER A 134 8.34 1.21 7.21
C SER A 134 8.21 1.62 5.75
N LEU A 135 7.24 2.49 5.42
CA LEU A 135 7.06 3.00 4.07
C LEU A 135 8.24 3.88 3.63
N LEU A 136 8.72 4.79 4.49
CA LEU A 136 9.89 5.62 4.17
C LEU A 136 11.13 4.78 3.93
N HIS A 137 11.32 3.71 4.70
CA HIS A 137 12.42 2.77 4.49
C HIS A 137 12.30 2.03 3.15
N LEU A 138 11.09 1.64 2.77
CA LEU A 138 10.80 1.03 1.47
C LEU A 138 11.15 1.97 0.30
N LEU A 139 10.78 3.25 0.39
CA LEU A 139 10.96 4.23 -0.69
C LEU A 139 12.41 4.73 -0.84
N ARG A 140 13.27 4.48 0.12
CA ARG A 140 14.71 4.84 0.08
C ARG A 140 15.59 3.78 -0.60
N ARG A 141 15.03 2.65 -0.96
CA ARG A 141 15.73 1.56 -1.64
C ARG A 141 15.52 1.61 -3.15
#